data_f94d4fc1d8f5c7a7382775e2baca071e
#
_entry.id   f94d4fc1d8f5c7a7382775e2baca071e
#
_cell.length_a   1.000
_cell.length_b   1.000
_cell.length_c   1.000
_cell.angle_alpha   90.00
_cell.angle_beta   90.00
_cell.angle_gamma   90.00
#
_symmetry.space_group_name_H-M   'P 1'
#
loop_
_entity.id
_entity.type
_entity.pdbx_description
1 polymer ?
#
loop_
_entity_poly.entity_id
_entity_poly.type
_entity_poly.pdbx_seq_one_letter_code
_entity_poly.pdbx_strand_id
1 'polypeptide(L)'
;MKAIFTHKAASIYDDKPEERYHFPETYLRQAESAVNDFIIYYEPGRVGTRDRDRYGRRAYVAVAQVTGIRPDPSREGHFYADIDPATYSTFDRPVPFRENEHYYERRLRRVDGATNKGAFGRAVRPISDEEFAAILAAGFAAELSQQGTPALDVPDLNVPYTMMEAEAEFERPIIERVLSRPIRDEAFRHAVQAVYDATCAMTGIKIVNGRGHSEVQAAHIRPISSRGPDSIRNGLALSGTVHWMFDRGLISLGPPPDYPILFSNEKLPENLRRWFNPGMLLRKPADERFWPAPAYVEFHRKEIFKG
;
A
#
# COMPACT_ATOMS: atom_id res chain seq x y z
N MET A 1 -4.40 12.94 15.34
CA MET A 1 -5.68 13.11 14.62
C MET A 1 -5.55 12.47 13.24
N LYS A 2 -6.52 11.68 12.82
CA LYS A 2 -6.54 11.00 11.52
C LYS A 2 -6.55 11.99 10.36
N ALA A 3 -5.88 11.65 9.25
CA ALA A 3 -5.84 12.51 8.07
C ALA A 3 -5.71 11.73 6.76
N ILE A 4 -6.15 12.34 5.66
CA ILE A 4 -5.86 11.89 4.30
C ILE A 4 -4.67 12.66 3.76
N PHE A 5 -3.68 11.94 3.22
CA PHE A 5 -2.53 12.49 2.51
C PHE A 5 -2.65 12.17 1.02
N THR A 6 -2.67 13.21 0.19
CA THR A 6 -2.81 13.03 -1.26
C THR A 6 -1.45 12.78 -1.89
N HIS A 7 -1.22 11.56 -2.34
CA HIS A 7 0.02 11.15 -3.01
C HIS A 7 -0.17 11.04 -4.53
N LYS A 8 0.80 11.52 -5.31
CA LYS A 8 0.84 11.41 -6.78
C LYS A 8 2.13 10.73 -7.19
N ALA A 9 2.04 9.63 -7.92
CA ALA A 9 3.20 8.84 -8.35
C ALA A 9 4.21 9.63 -9.21
N ALA A 10 3.75 10.65 -9.96
CA ALA A 10 4.59 11.54 -10.75
C ALA A 10 4.46 12.99 -10.23
N SER A 11 4.86 13.22 -8.98
CA SER A 11 4.85 14.52 -8.31
C SER A 11 6.18 15.26 -8.49
N ILE A 12 6.15 16.60 -8.32
CA ILE A 12 7.35 17.42 -8.11
C ILE A 12 7.89 17.28 -6.68
N TYR A 13 7.17 16.59 -5.83
CA TYR A 13 7.52 16.32 -4.44
C TYR A 13 8.29 15.00 -4.34
N ASP A 14 9.25 14.92 -3.42
CA ASP A 14 10.04 13.73 -3.15
C ASP A 14 9.28 12.77 -2.20
N ASP A 15 8.10 12.36 -2.64
CA ASP A 15 7.27 11.43 -1.91
C ASP A 15 7.79 9.99 -2.04
N LYS A 16 7.97 9.33 -0.91
CA LYS A 16 8.14 7.89 -0.79
C LYS A 16 7.13 7.39 0.24
N PRO A 17 5.93 6.99 -0.15
CA PRO A 17 4.81 6.76 0.77
C PRO A 17 5.12 5.80 1.91
N GLU A 18 6.04 4.85 1.71
CA GLU A 18 6.48 3.90 2.72
C GLU A 18 7.51 4.48 3.71
N GLU A 19 8.10 5.67 3.41
CA GLU A 19 9.18 6.26 4.21
C GLU A 19 8.86 7.69 4.64
N ARG A 20 8.34 8.52 3.70
CA ARG A 20 8.11 9.96 3.91
C ARG A 20 7.11 10.55 2.93
N TYR A 21 6.43 11.60 3.36
CA TYR A 21 5.54 12.41 2.55
C TYR A 21 6.03 13.86 2.54
N HIS A 22 6.23 14.46 1.35
CA HIS A 22 6.77 15.81 1.17
C HIS A 22 5.65 16.81 0.88
N PHE A 23 5.62 17.94 1.62
CA PHE A 23 4.55 18.92 1.51
C PHE A 23 5.02 20.35 1.84
N PRO A 24 4.34 21.41 1.32
CA PRO A 24 4.62 22.79 1.63
C PRO A 24 4.06 23.22 3.00
N GLU A 25 4.63 24.28 3.58
CA GLU A 25 4.28 24.86 4.88
C GLU A 25 2.77 25.10 5.09
N THR A 26 2.04 25.36 4.00
CA THR A 26 0.58 25.53 4.01
C THR A 26 -0.18 24.40 4.73
N TYR A 27 0.41 23.18 4.76
CA TYR A 27 -0.18 21.99 5.39
C TYR A 27 0.50 21.59 6.70
N LEU A 28 1.49 22.37 7.19
CA LEU A 28 2.28 22.01 8.36
C LEU A 28 1.40 21.70 9.58
N ARG A 29 0.51 22.61 9.93
CA ARG A 29 -0.38 22.45 11.09
C ARG A 29 -1.26 21.19 11.03
N GLN A 30 -1.77 20.86 9.84
CA GLN A 30 -2.59 19.66 9.64
C GLN A 30 -1.74 18.38 9.71
N ALA A 31 -0.52 18.40 9.17
CA ALA A 31 0.39 17.28 9.23
C ALA A 31 0.92 17.03 10.66
N GLU A 32 1.25 18.10 11.40
CA GLU A 32 1.64 18.01 12.82
C GLU A 32 0.56 17.38 13.68
N SER A 33 -0.71 17.67 13.42
CA SER A 33 -1.83 17.06 14.16
C SER A 33 -1.98 15.56 13.92
N ALA A 34 -1.36 15.03 12.87
CA ALA A 34 -1.37 13.60 12.54
C ALA A 34 -0.13 12.84 13.09
N VAL A 35 0.81 13.52 13.75
CA VAL A 35 1.99 12.87 14.36
C VAL A 35 1.54 11.88 15.44
N ASN A 36 2.18 10.71 15.44
CA ASN A 36 1.84 9.53 16.25
C ASN A 36 0.46 8.93 15.98
N ASP A 37 -0.18 9.31 14.87
CA ASP A 37 -1.46 8.77 14.46
C ASP A 37 -1.40 8.21 13.03
N PHE A 38 -2.47 7.53 12.61
CA PHE A 38 -2.56 6.91 11.29
C PHE A 38 -3.15 7.87 10.27
N ILE A 39 -2.64 7.77 9.05
CA ILE A 39 -3.12 8.48 7.87
C ILE A 39 -3.54 7.48 6.80
N ILE A 40 -4.40 7.93 5.86
CA ILE A 40 -4.74 7.18 4.66
C ILE A 40 -4.20 7.93 3.44
N TYR A 41 -3.53 7.21 2.54
CA TYR A 41 -3.10 7.76 1.26
C TYR A 41 -4.23 7.76 0.23
N TYR A 42 -4.44 8.91 -0.39
CA TYR A 42 -5.35 9.10 -1.51
C TYR A 42 -4.59 9.34 -2.81
N GLU A 43 -4.88 8.56 -3.85
CA GLU A 43 -4.34 8.75 -5.20
C GLU A 43 -5.34 9.52 -6.06
N PRO A 44 -5.02 10.76 -6.53
CA PRO A 44 -5.94 11.56 -7.35
C PRO A 44 -6.00 11.05 -8.80
N GLY A 45 -7.05 11.46 -9.54
CA GLY A 45 -7.26 11.02 -10.92
C GLY A 45 -6.27 11.57 -11.95
N ARG A 46 -5.53 12.64 -11.63
CA ARG A 46 -4.49 13.21 -12.51
C ARG A 46 -3.12 12.98 -11.90
N VAL A 47 -2.27 12.27 -12.60
CA VAL A 47 -0.95 11.85 -12.10
C VAL A 47 0.15 12.85 -12.44
N GLY A 48 -0.04 13.74 -13.39
CA GLY A 48 0.95 14.78 -13.75
C GLY A 48 0.40 15.86 -14.66
N THR A 49 1.15 16.96 -14.83
CA THR A 49 0.78 18.10 -15.68
C THR A 49 1.12 17.87 -17.15
N ARG A 50 2.00 16.92 -17.48
CA ARG A 50 2.52 16.68 -18.83
C ARG A 50 2.02 15.41 -19.51
N ASP A 51 1.44 14.48 -18.77
CA ASP A 51 0.99 13.19 -19.31
C ASP A 51 -0.56 13.12 -19.20
N ARG A 52 -1.25 13.47 -20.30
CA ARG A 52 -2.71 13.49 -20.35
C ARG A 52 -3.33 12.08 -20.31
N ASP A 53 -2.53 11.03 -20.53
CA ASP A 53 -3.00 9.65 -20.69
C ASP A 53 -2.80 8.78 -19.42
N ARG A 54 -2.13 9.29 -18.38
CA ARG A 54 -1.98 8.59 -17.12
C ARG A 54 -2.99 9.08 -16.08
N TYR A 55 -4.08 8.33 -15.93
CA TYR A 55 -5.08 8.57 -14.89
C TYR A 55 -4.72 7.81 -13.62
N GLY A 56 -4.71 8.50 -12.48
CA GLY A 56 -4.66 7.87 -11.16
C GLY A 56 -5.99 7.21 -10.81
N ARG A 57 -5.99 6.41 -9.73
CA ARG A 57 -7.14 5.57 -9.33
C ARG A 57 -8.33 6.36 -8.79
N ARG A 58 -8.15 7.60 -8.35
CA ARG A 58 -9.17 8.43 -7.66
C ARG A 58 -9.71 7.70 -6.41
N ALA A 59 -8.82 7.11 -5.64
CA ALA A 59 -9.16 6.20 -4.56
C ALA A 59 -8.19 6.31 -3.38
N TYR A 60 -8.63 5.90 -2.20
CA TYR A 60 -7.78 5.62 -1.06
C TYR A 60 -7.09 4.27 -1.30
N VAL A 61 -5.80 4.18 -0.96
CA VAL A 61 -4.96 3.09 -1.47
C VAL A 61 -4.09 2.41 -0.42
N ALA A 62 -3.80 3.09 0.68
CA ALA A 62 -2.94 2.57 1.73
C ALA A 62 -3.15 3.31 3.05
N VAL A 63 -2.72 2.71 4.14
CA VAL A 63 -2.66 3.27 5.48
C VAL A 63 -1.23 3.26 5.99
N ALA A 64 -0.85 4.24 6.82
CA ALA A 64 0.45 4.31 7.47
C ALA A 64 0.41 5.19 8.73
N GLN A 65 1.39 5.07 9.61
CA GLN A 65 1.56 5.93 10.78
C GLN A 65 2.61 7.02 10.52
N VAL A 66 2.28 8.26 10.90
CA VAL A 66 3.23 9.39 10.91
C VAL A 66 4.00 9.36 12.22
N THR A 67 5.33 9.37 12.16
CA THR A 67 6.19 9.35 13.36
C THR A 67 6.77 10.71 13.72
N GLY A 68 6.83 11.64 12.78
CA GLY A 68 7.38 12.98 13.02
C GLY A 68 7.26 13.89 11.82
N ILE A 69 7.52 15.17 12.05
CA ILE A 69 7.62 16.18 11.00
C ILE A 69 9.00 16.81 11.07
N ARG A 70 9.64 17.01 9.94
CA ARG A 70 10.93 17.71 9.83
C ARG A 70 10.99 18.62 8.62
N PRO A 71 11.76 19.75 8.67
CA PRO A 71 11.94 20.60 7.49
C PRO A 71 12.70 19.87 6.37
N ASP A 72 12.46 20.27 5.13
CA ASP A 72 13.28 19.87 3.99
C ASP A 72 14.55 20.73 3.95
N PRO A 73 15.75 20.15 4.14
CA PRO A 73 17.00 20.92 4.14
C PRO A 73 17.34 21.53 2.77
N SER A 74 16.73 21.03 1.69
CA SER A 74 16.99 21.44 0.30
C SER A 74 15.99 22.45 -0.23
N ARG A 75 14.84 22.65 0.48
CA ARG A 75 13.76 23.49 -0.02
C ARG A 75 13.06 24.25 1.11
N GLU A 76 13.33 25.53 1.21
CA GLU A 76 12.71 26.42 2.21
C GLU A 76 11.17 26.38 2.12
N GLY A 77 10.48 26.43 3.27
CA GLY A 77 9.02 26.37 3.37
C GLY A 77 8.42 25.00 3.01
N HIS A 78 9.24 23.93 2.96
CA HIS A 78 8.78 22.57 2.73
C HIS A 78 9.20 21.65 3.87
N PHE A 79 8.41 20.59 4.05
CA PHE A 79 8.54 19.66 5.17
C PHE A 79 8.33 18.22 4.73
N TYR A 80 8.88 17.30 5.48
CA TYR A 80 8.61 15.88 5.40
C TYR A 80 7.81 15.42 6.61
N ALA A 81 6.75 14.63 6.37
CA ALA A 81 6.20 13.75 7.38
C ALA A 81 6.90 12.40 7.27
N ASP A 82 7.59 11.99 8.32
CA ASP A 82 8.25 10.70 8.38
C ASP A 82 7.23 9.61 8.69
N ILE A 83 7.31 8.51 7.96
CA ILE A 83 6.38 7.38 8.04
C ILE A 83 7.10 6.20 8.68
N ASP A 84 6.42 5.46 9.56
CA ASP A 84 6.92 4.18 10.02
C ASP A 84 6.67 3.10 8.94
N PRO A 85 7.72 2.61 8.26
CA PRO A 85 7.55 1.60 7.22
C PRO A 85 6.85 0.33 7.70
N ALA A 86 7.05 -0.05 8.97
CA ALA A 86 6.43 -1.24 9.55
C ALA A 86 4.91 -1.15 9.71
N THR A 87 4.34 0.07 9.61
CA THR A 87 2.90 0.31 9.67
C THR A 87 2.25 0.54 8.32
N TYR A 88 3.07 0.76 7.27
CA TYR A 88 2.55 0.97 5.93
C TYR A 88 1.90 -0.32 5.42
N SER A 89 0.65 -0.23 4.99
CA SER A 89 -0.08 -1.34 4.38
C SER A 89 -0.92 -0.86 3.21
N THR A 90 -0.76 -1.52 2.06
CA THR A 90 -1.60 -1.29 0.89
C THR A 90 -2.96 -1.96 1.10
N PHE A 91 -4.04 -1.28 0.73
CA PHE A 91 -5.38 -1.87 0.74
C PHE A 91 -5.47 -3.04 -0.26
N ASP A 92 -6.25 -4.06 0.07
CA ASP A 92 -6.53 -5.18 -0.84
C ASP A 92 -7.29 -4.71 -2.08
N ARG A 93 -8.16 -3.71 -1.91
CA ARG A 93 -8.81 -2.99 -3.01
C ARG A 93 -8.72 -1.47 -2.82
N PRO A 94 -8.47 -0.70 -3.89
CA PRO A 94 -8.61 0.75 -3.84
C PRO A 94 -10.05 1.14 -3.52
N VAL A 95 -10.24 2.04 -2.53
CA VAL A 95 -11.57 2.53 -2.13
C VAL A 95 -11.85 3.85 -2.86
N PRO A 96 -12.85 3.94 -3.74
CA PRO A 96 -13.22 5.20 -4.39
C PRO A 96 -13.59 6.26 -3.35
N PHE A 97 -13.29 7.55 -3.60
CA PHE A 97 -13.66 8.63 -2.67
C PHE A 97 -15.19 8.74 -2.49
N ARG A 98 -15.94 8.17 -3.41
CA ARG A 98 -17.39 8.10 -3.43
C ARG A 98 -17.88 6.80 -4.07
N GLU A 99 -18.81 6.12 -3.43
CA GLU A 99 -19.56 4.99 -3.99
C GLU A 99 -21.04 5.38 -4.05
N ASN A 100 -21.61 5.43 -5.24
CA ASN A 100 -22.96 5.97 -5.48
C ASN A 100 -23.11 7.41 -4.92
N GLU A 101 -24.04 7.62 -3.97
CA GLU A 101 -24.26 8.89 -3.26
C GLU A 101 -23.47 9.01 -1.95
N HIS A 102 -22.76 7.95 -1.55
CA HIS A 102 -21.98 7.90 -0.32
C HIS A 102 -20.57 8.48 -0.52
N TYR A 103 -20.18 9.48 0.27
CA TYR A 103 -18.85 10.07 0.34
C TYR A 103 -18.16 9.62 1.62
N TYR A 104 -16.99 9.01 1.53
CA TYR A 104 -16.22 8.61 2.71
C TYR A 104 -15.67 9.79 3.52
N GLU A 105 -15.42 10.95 2.89
CA GLU A 105 -15.10 12.20 3.58
C GLU A 105 -16.31 13.14 3.46
N ARG A 106 -17.02 13.45 4.56
CA ARG A 106 -18.23 14.34 4.58
C ARG A 106 -17.98 15.70 3.95
N ARG A 107 -16.77 16.26 4.19
CA ARG A 107 -16.38 17.56 3.63
C ARG A 107 -16.29 17.59 2.09
N LEU A 108 -16.19 16.44 1.45
CA LEU A 108 -16.17 16.33 -0.02
C LEU A 108 -17.57 16.43 -0.63
N ARG A 109 -18.64 16.31 0.15
CA ARG A 109 -20.03 16.49 -0.28
C ARG A 109 -20.49 17.90 0.02
N ARG A 110 -21.06 18.57 -0.96
CA ARG A 110 -21.76 19.85 -0.79
C ARG A 110 -23.20 19.60 -0.36
N VAL A 111 -23.88 20.67 0.12
CA VAL A 111 -25.30 20.63 0.49
C VAL A 111 -26.18 20.22 -0.68
N ASP A 112 -25.84 20.60 -1.92
CA ASP A 112 -26.51 20.22 -3.15
C ASP A 112 -26.15 18.79 -3.66
N GLY A 113 -25.43 18.00 -2.89
CA GLY A 113 -24.97 16.65 -3.24
C GLY A 113 -23.76 16.60 -4.15
N ALA A 114 -23.32 17.70 -4.74
CA ALA A 114 -22.18 17.76 -5.63
C ALA A 114 -20.85 17.65 -4.87
N THR A 115 -19.78 17.25 -5.59
CA THR A 115 -18.43 17.18 -5.01
C THR A 115 -17.86 18.57 -4.72
N ASN A 116 -17.38 18.81 -3.51
CA ASN A 116 -16.69 20.02 -3.10
C ASN A 116 -15.25 20.03 -3.65
N LYS A 117 -15.07 20.64 -4.84
CA LYS A 117 -13.77 20.70 -5.53
C LYS A 117 -12.68 21.41 -4.71
N GLY A 118 -13.04 22.42 -3.90
CA GLY A 118 -12.09 23.16 -3.07
C GLY A 118 -11.54 22.30 -1.92
N ALA A 119 -12.41 21.55 -1.24
CA ALA A 119 -11.98 20.60 -0.22
C ALA A 119 -11.16 19.46 -0.83
N PHE A 120 -11.59 18.95 -1.99
CA PHE A 120 -10.94 17.85 -2.70
C PHE A 120 -9.52 18.18 -3.20
N GLY A 121 -9.25 19.47 -3.49
CA GLY A 121 -7.94 19.94 -3.96
C GLY A 121 -6.86 20.03 -2.87
N ARG A 122 -7.21 19.85 -1.58
CA ARG A 122 -6.24 19.93 -0.50
C ARG A 122 -5.41 18.65 -0.39
N ALA A 123 -4.10 18.81 -0.25
CA ALA A 123 -3.17 17.68 -0.19
C ALA A 123 -3.22 16.95 1.17
N VAL A 124 -3.43 17.69 2.28
CA VAL A 124 -3.61 17.14 3.62
C VAL A 124 -4.99 17.53 4.13
N ARG A 125 -5.80 16.52 4.49
CA ARG A 125 -7.18 16.69 4.94
C ARG A 125 -7.42 15.93 6.24
N PRO A 126 -7.67 16.61 7.37
CA PRO A 126 -8.11 15.94 8.60
C PRO A 126 -9.48 15.27 8.40
N ILE A 127 -9.65 14.09 8.98
CA ILE A 127 -10.88 13.30 8.98
C ILE A 127 -11.21 12.83 10.40
N SER A 128 -12.48 12.44 10.61
CA SER A 128 -12.91 11.84 11.89
C SER A 128 -12.49 10.37 11.99
N ASP A 129 -12.58 9.81 13.20
CA ASP A 129 -12.29 8.38 13.42
C ASP A 129 -13.30 7.51 12.67
N GLU A 130 -14.58 7.94 12.57
CA GLU A 130 -15.63 7.23 11.81
C GLU A 130 -15.28 7.18 10.31
N GLU A 131 -14.93 8.33 9.72
CA GLU A 131 -14.52 8.40 8.31
C GLU A 131 -13.30 7.52 8.04
N PHE A 132 -12.35 7.53 8.98
CA PHE A 132 -11.15 6.70 8.92
C PHE A 132 -11.52 5.21 8.98
N ALA A 133 -12.35 4.80 9.95
CA ALA A 133 -12.80 3.42 10.13
C ALA A 133 -13.58 2.92 8.90
N ALA A 134 -14.47 3.74 8.34
CA ALA A 134 -15.24 3.39 7.15
C ALA A 134 -14.34 3.13 5.92
N ILE A 135 -13.31 3.97 5.71
CA ILE A 135 -12.35 3.78 4.62
C ILE A 135 -11.52 2.52 4.84
N LEU A 136 -11.04 2.27 6.07
CA LEU A 136 -10.29 1.05 6.40
C LEU A 136 -11.14 -0.20 6.19
N ALA A 137 -12.38 -0.22 6.69
CA ALA A 137 -13.29 -1.35 6.54
C ALA A 137 -13.54 -1.66 5.05
N ALA A 138 -13.72 -0.64 4.22
CA ALA A 138 -13.86 -0.81 2.79
C ALA A 138 -12.59 -1.29 2.09
N GLY A 139 -11.42 -0.79 2.54
CA GLY A 139 -10.11 -1.14 1.99
C GLY A 139 -9.65 -2.56 2.29
N PHE A 140 -10.05 -3.11 3.45
CA PHE A 140 -9.73 -4.46 3.92
C PHE A 140 -10.98 -5.37 4.01
N ALA A 141 -11.98 -5.13 3.17
CA ALA A 141 -13.28 -5.82 3.25
C ALA A 141 -13.17 -7.33 3.01
N ALA A 142 -12.26 -7.78 2.15
CA ALA A 142 -12.08 -9.21 1.87
C ALA A 142 -11.59 -9.97 3.10
N GLU A 143 -10.60 -9.42 3.81
CA GLU A 143 -10.01 -10.02 5.00
C GLU A 143 -10.98 -10.04 6.18
N LEU A 144 -11.71 -8.94 6.37
CA LEU A 144 -12.72 -8.85 7.42
C LEU A 144 -13.84 -9.90 7.23
N SER A 145 -14.24 -10.14 5.97
CA SER A 145 -15.26 -11.15 5.64
C SER A 145 -14.77 -12.57 5.90
N GLN A 146 -13.52 -12.89 5.59
CA GLN A 146 -12.95 -14.23 5.78
C GLN A 146 -12.81 -14.62 7.26
N GLN A 147 -12.61 -13.65 8.14
CA GLN A 147 -12.47 -13.88 9.58
C GLN A 147 -13.81 -14.05 10.32
N GLY A 148 -14.92 -14.24 9.58
CA GLY A 148 -16.25 -14.47 10.15
C GLY A 148 -16.80 -13.25 10.89
N THR A 149 -16.30 -12.07 10.61
CA THR A 149 -16.90 -10.82 11.06
C THR A 149 -18.20 -10.62 10.26
N PRO A 150 -19.36 -10.36 10.90
CA PRO A 150 -20.53 -9.90 10.19
C PRO A 150 -20.11 -8.73 9.27
N ALA A 151 -20.67 -8.67 8.07
CA ALA A 151 -20.47 -7.52 7.20
C ALA A 151 -20.61 -6.27 8.07
N LEU A 152 -19.51 -5.51 8.21
CA LEU A 152 -19.57 -4.27 8.96
C LEU A 152 -20.58 -3.41 8.23
N ASP A 153 -21.71 -3.11 8.88
CA ASP A 153 -22.57 -2.05 8.43
C ASP A 153 -21.67 -0.80 8.36
N VAL A 154 -21.34 -0.38 7.14
CA VAL A 154 -20.58 0.85 6.94
C VAL A 154 -21.47 1.95 7.54
N PRO A 155 -21.00 2.70 8.55
CA PRO A 155 -21.83 3.70 9.19
C PRO A 155 -22.43 4.61 8.12
N ASP A 156 -23.74 4.81 8.15
CA ASP A 156 -24.38 5.78 7.26
C ASP A 156 -23.95 7.19 7.67
N LEU A 157 -22.89 7.68 7.06
CA LEU A 157 -22.34 9.02 7.31
C LEU A 157 -23.33 10.16 6.99
N ASN A 158 -24.56 9.85 6.61
CA ASN A 158 -25.65 10.81 6.45
C ASN A 158 -26.51 10.98 7.72
N VAL A 159 -26.25 10.22 8.80
CA VAL A 159 -26.98 10.34 10.09
C VAL A 159 -26.59 11.62 10.81
N PRO A 160 -27.53 12.36 11.43
CA PRO A 160 -27.23 13.57 12.17
C PRO A 160 -26.28 13.35 13.36
N TYR A 161 -25.38 14.28 13.58
CA TYR A 161 -24.30 14.27 14.58
C TYR A 161 -24.68 13.88 16.02
N THR A 162 -25.93 14.05 16.42
CA THR A 162 -26.43 13.79 17.78
C THR A 162 -26.55 12.31 18.15
N MET A 163 -26.47 11.39 17.19
CA MET A 163 -26.48 9.93 17.46
C MET A 163 -25.08 9.29 17.47
N MET A 164 -24.03 10.08 17.25
CA MET A 164 -22.69 9.59 16.95
C MET A 164 -21.79 9.30 18.17
N GLU A 165 -22.13 9.83 19.36
CA GLU A 165 -21.31 9.58 20.56
C GLU A 165 -21.34 8.10 21.02
N ALA A 166 -22.42 7.38 20.72
CA ALA A 166 -22.55 5.95 21.02
C ALA A 166 -21.80 5.04 20.02
N GLU A 167 -21.58 5.51 18.79
CA GLU A 167 -20.89 4.77 17.71
C GLU A 167 -19.37 4.84 17.88
N ALA A 168 -18.81 5.93 18.40
CA ALA A 168 -17.38 6.12 18.58
C ALA A 168 -16.72 5.08 19.50
N GLU A 169 -17.44 4.54 20.50
CA GLU A 169 -16.95 3.42 21.33
C GLU A 169 -16.89 2.08 20.59
N PHE A 170 -17.69 1.92 19.53
CA PHE A 170 -17.73 0.70 18.72
C PHE A 170 -16.64 0.66 17.64
N GLU A 171 -16.13 1.80 17.21
CA GLU A 171 -15.20 1.94 16.07
C GLU A 171 -13.73 1.73 16.44
N ARG A 172 -13.32 2.04 17.67
CA ARG A 172 -11.94 1.79 18.15
C ARG A 172 -11.52 0.33 17.99
N PRO A 173 -12.34 -0.67 18.36
CA PRO A 173 -12.01 -2.07 18.13
C PRO A 173 -11.84 -2.43 16.66
N ILE A 174 -12.57 -1.77 15.75
CA ILE A 174 -12.46 -2.01 14.30
C ILE A 174 -11.13 -1.49 13.78
N ILE A 175 -10.75 -0.27 14.13
CA ILE A 175 -9.46 0.33 13.73
C ILE A 175 -8.31 -0.53 14.24
N GLU A 176 -8.31 -0.90 15.53
CA GLU A 176 -7.28 -1.73 16.13
C GLU A 176 -7.19 -3.11 15.45
N ARG A 177 -8.33 -3.71 15.14
CA ARG A 177 -8.39 -5.01 14.47
C ARG A 177 -7.86 -4.94 13.04
N VAL A 178 -8.29 -3.95 12.25
CA VAL A 178 -7.85 -3.78 10.85
C VAL A 178 -6.36 -3.46 10.78
N LEU A 179 -5.84 -2.70 11.75
CA LEU A 179 -4.41 -2.41 11.85
C LEU A 179 -3.61 -3.56 12.47
N SER A 180 -4.27 -4.63 12.92
CA SER A 180 -3.59 -5.81 13.46
C SER A 180 -2.78 -6.51 12.38
N ARG A 181 -1.68 -7.15 12.80
CA ARG A 181 -0.78 -7.82 11.88
C ARG A 181 -1.43 -8.89 11.00
N PRO A 182 -2.29 -9.80 11.52
CA PRO A 182 -2.90 -10.84 10.70
C PRO A 182 -3.70 -10.30 9.50
N ILE A 183 -4.44 -9.21 9.69
CA ILE A 183 -5.22 -8.59 8.60
C ILE A 183 -4.30 -7.94 7.56
N ARG A 184 -3.26 -7.24 8.00
CA ARG A 184 -2.30 -6.62 7.08
C ARG A 184 -1.50 -7.66 6.28
N ASP A 185 -1.07 -8.75 6.93
CA ASP A 185 -0.37 -9.85 6.26
C ASP A 185 -1.26 -10.51 5.18
N GLU A 186 -2.55 -10.67 5.46
CA GLU A 186 -3.53 -11.22 4.51
C GLU A 186 -3.80 -10.27 3.34
N ALA A 187 -4.01 -8.97 3.63
CA ALA A 187 -4.18 -7.94 2.62
C ALA A 187 -2.95 -7.82 1.71
N PHE A 188 -1.75 -7.85 2.28
CA PHE A 188 -0.50 -7.88 1.51
C PHE A 188 -0.44 -9.10 0.57
N ARG A 189 -0.79 -10.29 1.10
CA ARG A 189 -0.83 -11.53 0.30
C ARG A 189 -1.78 -11.40 -0.88
N HIS A 190 -3.01 -10.95 -0.66
CA HIS A 190 -4.01 -10.78 -1.72
C HIS A 190 -3.58 -9.74 -2.76
N ALA A 191 -3.08 -8.59 -2.30
CA ALA A 191 -2.64 -7.51 -3.19
C ALA A 191 -1.47 -7.96 -4.09
N VAL A 192 -0.48 -8.65 -3.53
CA VAL A 192 0.66 -9.19 -4.30
C VAL A 192 0.18 -10.26 -5.29
N GLN A 193 -0.62 -11.22 -4.85
CA GLN A 193 -1.14 -12.27 -5.76
C GLN A 193 -1.95 -11.67 -6.91
N ALA A 194 -2.76 -10.66 -6.66
CA ALA A 194 -3.58 -10.00 -7.69
C ALA A 194 -2.73 -9.29 -8.75
N VAL A 195 -1.70 -8.51 -8.37
CA VAL A 195 -0.88 -7.77 -9.36
C VAL A 195 0.03 -8.66 -10.18
N TYR A 196 0.36 -9.86 -9.69
CA TYR A 196 1.10 -10.89 -10.42
C TYR A 196 0.19 -11.92 -11.11
N ASP A 197 -1.13 -11.72 -11.08
CA ASP A 197 -2.12 -12.64 -11.65
C ASP A 197 -1.92 -14.08 -11.15
N ALA A 198 -1.71 -14.23 -9.85
CA ALA A 198 -1.45 -15.53 -9.19
C ALA A 198 -0.34 -16.36 -9.86
N THR A 199 0.65 -15.72 -10.48
CA THR A 199 1.75 -16.33 -11.25
C THR A 199 3.07 -16.07 -10.54
N CYS A 200 3.92 -17.09 -10.45
CA CYS A 200 5.26 -16.93 -9.89
C CYS A 200 6.09 -15.96 -10.74
N ALA A 201 6.60 -14.91 -10.12
CA ALA A 201 7.35 -13.85 -10.78
C ALA A 201 8.67 -14.32 -11.39
N MET A 202 9.27 -15.38 -10.86
CA MET A 202 10.57 -15.89 -11.32
C MET A 202 10.49 -17.10 -12.23
N THR A 203 9.42 -17.91 -12.15
CA THR A 203 9.29 -19.11 -12.98
C THR A 203 8.19 -19.01 -14.04
N GLY A 204 7.28 -18.04 -13.92
CA GLY A 204 6.11 -17.93 -14.78
C GLY A 204 5.05 -19.02 -14.56
N ILE A 205 5.23 -19.89 -13.56
CA ILE A 205 4.27 -20.95 -13.25
C ILE A 205 3.06 -20.37 -12.54
N LYS A 206 1.87 -20.74 -13.00
CA LYS A 206 0.58 -20.43 -12.39
C LYS A 206 -0.15 -21.72 -12.06
N ILE A 207 -0.30 -22.01 -10.79
CA ILE A 207 -1.06 -23.16 -10.29
C ILE A 207 -2.17 -22.66 -9.40
N VAL A 208 -3.41 -22.95 -9.79
CA VAL A 208 -4.62 -22.62 -9.02
C VAL A 208 -5.44 -23.89 -8.88
N ASN A 209 -5.83 -24.23 -7.66
CA ASN A 209 -6.65 -25.41 -7.42
C ASN A 209 -8.11 -25.19 -7.87
N GLY A 210 -8.92 -26.27 -7.87
CA GLY A 210 -10.32 -26.21 -8.28
C GLY A 210 -11.24 -25.33 -7.40
N ARG A 211 -10.72 -24.80 -6.29
CA ARG A 211 -11.41 -23.83 -5.39
C ARG A 211 -10.89 -22.41 -5.53
N GLY A 212 -10.02 -22.14 -6.50
CA GLY A 212 -9.47 -20.80 -6.75
C GLY A 212 -8.28 -20.42 -5.87
N HIS A 213 -7.74 -21.31 -5.02
CA HIS A 213 -6.54 -21.01 -4.23
C HIS A 213 -5.28 -21.15 -5.06
N SER A 214 -4.47 -20.11 -5.08
CA SER A 214 -3.18 -20.06 -5.77
C SER A 214 -2.08 -20.72 -4.94
N GLU A 215 -1.14 -21.38 -5.63
CA GLU A 215 0.06 -21.98 -5.01
C GLU A 215 1.09 -20.91 -4.64
N VAL A 216 1.13 -19.78 -5.36
CA VAL A 216 2.11 -18.74 -5.08
C VAL A 216 1.84 -18.05 -3.73
N GLN A 217 2.94 -17.71 -3.08
CA GLN A 217 2.98 -16.98 -1.81
C GLN A 217 3.48 -15.56 -2.04
N ALA A 218 3.06 -14.61 -1.21
CA ALA A 218 3.61 -13.28 -1.20
C ALA A 218 4.90 -13.26 -0.36
N ALA A 219 6.03 -13.07 -1.03
CA ALA A 219 7.34 -12.93 -0.39
C ALA A 219 7.67 -11.45 -0.20
N HIS A 220 8.10 -11.04 1.00
CA HIS A 220 8.66 -9.71 1.22
C HIS A 220 10.08 -9.63 0.66
N ILE A 221 10.39 -8.64 -0.17
CA ILE A 221 11.75 -8.41 -0.69
C ILE A 221 12.66 -7.95 0.46
N ARG A 222 12.25 -6.93 1.19
CA ARG A 222 12.85 -6.56 2.47
C ARG A 222 11.99 -7.14 3.59
N PRO A 223 12.53 -8.05 4.42
CA PRO A 223 11.75 -8.72 5.45
C PRO A 223 11.17 -7.76 6.49
N ILE A 224 10.04 -8.15 7.08
CA ILE A 224 9.42 -7.39 8.16
C ILE A 224 10.33 -7.27 9.37
N SER A 225 11.11 -8.30 9.70
CA SER A 225 12.14 -8.24 10.76
C SER A 225 13.17 -7.13 10.54
N SER A 226 13.36 -6.70 9.28
CA SER A 226 14.19 -5.57 8.88
C SER A 226 13.37 -4.32 8.58
N ARG A 227 12.15 -4.19 9.14
CA ARG A 227 11.22 -3.07 8.94
C ARG A 227 10.77 -2.90 7.49
N GLY A 228 10.63 -4.01 6.73
CA GLY A 228 10.00 -4.01 5.41
C GLY A 228 8.50 -3.72 5.52
N PRO A 229 7.95 -2.81 4.69
CA PRO A 229 6.52 -2.48 4.70
C PRO A 229 5.68 -3.57 4.02
N ASP A 230 4.37 -3.60 4.35
CA ASP A 230 3.35 -4.41 3.66
C ASP A 230 2.89 -3.67 2.37
N SER A 231 3.85 -3.30 1.54
CA SER A 231 3.65 -2.63 0.26
C SER A 231 3.77 -3.61 -0.90
N ILE A 232 2.90 -3.50 -1.89
CA ILE A 232 3.00 -4.28 -3.14
C ILE A 232 4.40 -4.17 -3.75
N ARG A 233 5.03 -2.99 -3.67
CA ARG A 233 6.37 -2.74 -4.20
C ARG A 233 7.49 -3.41 -3.39
N ASN A 234 7.16 -3.91 -2.20
CA ASN A 234 8.02 -4.77 -1.37
C ASN A 234 7.64 -6.24 -1.49
N GLY A 235 6.79 -6.61 -2.45
CA GLY A 235 6.23 -7.95 -2.62
C GLY A 235 6.61 -8.62 -3.94
N LEU A 236 6.80 -9.93 -3.88
CA LEU A 236 6.92 -10.82 -5.04
C LEU A 236 5.96 -11.99 -4.87
N ALA A 237 5.22 -12.37 -5.93
CA ALA A 237 4.50 -13.64 -5.93
C ALA A 237 5.48 -14.74 -6.32
N LEU A 238 5.75 -15.67 -5.41
CA LEU A 238 6.72 -16.75 -5.63
C LEU A 238 6.11 -18.11 -5.30
N SER A 239 6.42 -19.15 -6.10
CA SER A 239 6.12 -20.53 -5.73
C SER A 239 6.88 -20.93 -4.46
N GLY A 240 6.36 -21.86 -3.67
CA GLY A 240 6.89 -22.18 -2.33
C GLY A 240 8.38 -22.50 -2.33
N THR A 241 8.89 -23.27 -3.30
CA THR A 241 10.33 -23.56 -3.41
C THR A 241 11.16 -22.31 -3.75
N VAL A 242 10.65 -21.47 -4.67
CA VAL A 242 11.35 -20.24 -5.06
C VAL A 242 11.35 -19.22 -3.90
N HIS A 243 10.23 -19.11 -3.16
CA HIS A 243 10.14 -18.30 -1.95
C HIS A 243 11.17 -18.73 -0.91
N TRP A 244 11.24 -20.04 -0.62
CA TRP A 244 12.23 -20.60 0.30
C TRP A 244 13.66 -20.26 -0.11
N MET A 245 14.01 -20.38 -1.41
CA MET A 245 15.33 -20.04 -1.92
C MET A 245 15.62 -18.53 -1.80
N PHE A 246 14.62 -17.70 -2.05
CA PHE A 246 14.73 -16.25 -1.96
C PHE A 246 15.02 -15.81 -0.52
N ASP A 247 14.22 -16.25 0.45
CA ASP A 247 14.40 -15.95 1.87
C ASP A 247 15.76 -16.39 2.43
N ARG A 248 16.35 -17.41 1.84
CA ARG A 248 17.65 -17.95 2.24
C ARG A 248 18.83 -17.31 1.51
N GLY A 249 18.57 -16.39 0.60
CA GLY A 249 19.59 -15.72 -0.19
C GLY A 249 20.27 -16.60 -1.24
N LEU A 250 19.66 -17.74 -1.60
CA LEU A 250 20.16 -18.60 -2.68
C LEU A 250 19.89 -17.99 -4.06
N ILE A 251 18.86 -17.16 -4.15
CA ILE A 251 18.51 -16.38 -5.34
C ILE A 251 18.19 -14.94 -4.92
N SER A 252 18.38 -14.02 -5.84
CA SER A 252 18.05 -12.60 -5.65
C SER A 252 17.67 -11.95 -6.98
N LEU A 253 17.49 -10.63 -6.96
CA LEU A 253 17.23 -9.81 -8.14
C LEU A 253 18.35 -8.80 -8.36
N GLY A 254 18.76 -8.62 -9.61
CA GLY A 254 19.61 -7.52 -10.05
C GLY A 254 18.85 -6.19 -10.12
N PRO A 255 19.53 -5.13 -10.58
CA PRO A 255 18.93 -3.78 -10.61
C PRO A 255 17.82 -3.64 -11.65
N PRO A 256 16.92 -2.61 -11.49
CA PRO A 256 15.98 -2.22 -12.53
C PRO A 256 16.72 -1.72 -13.80
N PRO A 257 16.05 -1.63 -14.96
CA PRO A 257 14.61 -1.92 -15.15
C PRO A 257 14.29 -3.40 -15.34
N ASP A 258 15.29 -4.26 -15.57
CA ASP A 258 15.09 -5.65 -16.01
C ASP A 258 15.00 -6.65 -14.87
N TYR A 259 15.54 -6.33 -13.70
CA TYR A 259 15.55 -7.22 -12.54
C TYR A 259 16.00 -8.65 -12.88
N PRO A 260 17.25 -8.84 -13.38
CA PRO A 260 17.75 -10.18 -13.68
C PRO A 260 17.76 -11.05 -12.42
N ILE A 261 17.43 -12.34 -12.60
CA ILE A 261 17.42 -13.32 -11.51
C ILE A 261 18.88 -13.74 -11.26
N LEU A 262 19.35 -13.54 -10.04
CA LEU A 262 20.71 -13.86 -9.59
C LEU A 262 20.70 -15.16 -8.80
N PHE A 263 21.76 -15.97 -8.98
CA PHE A 263 21.97 -17.20 -8.22
C PHE A 263 23.21 -17.06 -7.36
N SER A 264 23.13 -17.55 -6.12
CA SER A 264 24.26 -17.54 -5.19
C SER A 264 25.41 -18.44 -5.68
N ASN A 265 26.57 -18.27 -5.05
CA ASN A 265 27.73 -19.13 -5.27
C ASN A 265 27.64 -20.49 -4.57
N GLU A 266 26.56 -20.75 -3.83
CA GLU A 266 26.31 -22.04 -3.19
C GLU A 266 26.02 -23.13 -4.25
N LYS A 267 26.27 -24.40 -3.90
CA LYS A 267 26.05 -25.54 -4.80
C LYS A 267 24.56 -25.76 -5.01
N LEU A 268 24.01 -25.14 -6.05
CA LEU A 268 22.64 -25.39 -6.52
C LEU A 268 22.67 -26.43 -7.65
N PRO A 269 21.63 -27.29 -7.79
CA PRO A 269 21.52 -28.23 -8.89
C PRO A 269 21.57 -27.51 -10.24
N GLU A 270 22.38 -27.99 -11.19
CA GLU A 270 22.53 -27.38 -12.52
C GLU A 270 21.23 -27.25 -13.30
N ASN A 271 20.33 -28.24 -13.14
CA ASN A 271 19.03 -28.24 -13.80
C ASN A 271 18.05 -27.22 -13.20
N LEU A 272 18.32 -26.67 -12.02
CA LEU A 272 17.44 -25.70 -11.34
C LEU A 272 17.16 -24.47 -12.21
N ARG A 273 18.17 -23.98 -12.95
CA ARG A 273 18.03 -22.81 -13.83
C ARG A 273 16.94 -22.96 -14.88
N ARG A 274 16.59 -24.18 -15.26
CA ARG A 274 15.53 -24.47 -16.25
C ARG A 274 14.11 -24.19 -15.73
N TRP A 275 13.96 -24.01 -14.42
CA TRP A 275 12.66 -23.68 -13.80
C TRP A 275 12.31 -22.21 -13.92
N PHE A 276 13.31 -21.38 -14.20
CA PHE A 276 13.15 -19.92 -14.21
C PHE A 276 12.73 -19.39 -15.58
N ASN A 277 12.19 -18.17 -15.58
CA ASN A 277 11.74 -17.50 -16.78
C ASN A 277 12.81 -17.50 -17.89
N PRO A 278 12.42 -17.58 -19.16
CA PRO A 278 13.34 -17.37 -20.27
C PRO A 278 14.09 -16.04 -20.14
N GLY A 279 15.40 -16.05 -20.42
CA GLY A 279 16.26 -14.87 -20.25
C GLY A 279 16.61 -14.54 -18.81
N MET A 280 16.16 -15.34 -17.82
CA MET A 280 16.44 -15.10 -16.39
C MET A 280 16.02 -13.71 -15.90
N LEU A 281 14.88 -13.20 -16.39
CA LEU A 281 14.33 -11.91 -16.00
C LEU A 281 13.08 -12.07 -15.14
N LEU A 282 12.88 -11.14 -14.22
CA LEU A 282 11.66 -11.07 -13.41
C LEU A 282 10.45 -10.79 -14.32
N ARG A 283 9.38 -11.59 -14.17
CA ARG A 283 8.06 -11.20 -14.67
C ARG A 283 7.51 -10.09 -13.77
N LYS A 284 7.43 -8.88 -14.30
CA LYS A 284 6.93 -7.70 -13.59
C LYS A 284 5.41 -7.61 -13.66
N PRO A 285 4.75 -6.96 -12.69
CA PRO A 285 3.36 -6.53 -12.83
C PRO A 285 3.15 -5.69 -14.10
N ALA A 286 1.95 -5.76 -14.68
CA ALA A 286 1.61 -5.01 -15.90
C ALA A 286 1.68 -3.48 -15.68
N ASP A 287 1.35 -3.01 -14.48
CA ASP A 287 1.42 -1.61 -14.08
C ASP A 287 2.76 -1.32 -13.39
N GLU A 288 3.54 -0.41 -13.97
CA GLU A 288 4.87 -0.01 -13.47
C GLU A 288 4.84 0.54 -12.03
N ARG A 289 3.70 1.07 -11.59
CA ARG A 289 3.52 1.58 -10.22
C ARG A 289 3.69 0.48 -9.17
N PHE A 290 3.50 -0.77 -9.55
CA PHE A 290 3.63 -1.94 -8.68
C PHE A 290 4.95 -2.71 -8.87
N TRP A 291 5.85 -2.21 -9.71
CA TRP A 291 7.15 -2.85 -9.83
C TRP A 291 7.93 -2.81 -8.51
N PRO A 292 8.75 -3.83 -8.24
CA PRO A 292 9.59 -3.86 -7.06
C PRO A 292 10.38 -2.56 -6.88
N ALA A 293 10.37 -1.99 -5.67
CA ALA A 293 11.13 -0.78 -5.41
C ALA A 293 12.64 -1.09 -5.43
N PRO A 294 13.44 -0.29 -6.15
CA PRO A 294 14.89 -0.51 -6.25
C PRO A 294 15.59 -0.62 -4.91
N ALA A 295 15.16 0.17 -3.92
CA ALA A 295 15.72 0.16 -2.57
C ALA A 295 15.54 -1.18 -1.84
N TYR A 296 14.37 -1.85 -2.00
CA TYR A 296 14.13 -3.15 -1.37
C TYR A 296 14.93 -4.26 -2.07
N VAL A 297 15.00 -4.22 -3.40
CA VAL A 297 15.82 -5.16 -4.18
C VAL A 297 17.31 -5.01 -3.83
N GLU A 298 17.79 -3.77 -3.69
CA GLU A 298 19.17 -3.51 -3.27
C GLU A 298 19.42 -4.01 -1.85
N PHE A 299 18.47 -3.79 -0.92
CA PHE A 299 18.56 -4.32 0.44
C PHE A 299 18.69 -5.85 0.42
N HIS A 300 17.81 -6.57 -0.30
CA HIS A 300 17.87 -8.03 -0.38
C HIS A 300 19.21 -8.51 -0.93
N ARG A 301 19.70 -7.83 -1.99
CA ARG A 301 20.99 -8.19 -2.61
C ARG A 301 22.18 -7.97 -1.70
N LYS A 302 22.16 -6.94 -0.84
CA LYS A 302 23.29 -6.61 0.05
C LYS A 302 23.27 -7.38 1.37
N GLU A 303 22.07 -7.59 1.93
CA GLU A 303 21.92 -8.05 3.31
C GLU A 303 21.53 -9.53 3.41
N ILE A 304 20.93 -10.10 2.35
CA ILE A 304 20.37 -11.46 2.40
C ILE A 304 21.05 -12.39 1.38
N PHE A 305 21.31 -11.89 0.17
CA PHE A 305 21.85 -12.69 -0.93
C PHE A 305 23.28 -13.15 -0.66
N LYS A 306 23.57 -14.42 -0.99
CA LYS A 306 24.86 -15.10 -0.75
C LYS A 306 25.67 -15.28 -2.05
N GLY A 307 25.67 -14.25 -2.88
CA GLY A 307 26.36 -14.26 -4.16
C GLY A 307 27.55 -13.32 -4.21
#